data_afcb3562515da122a58a5c38b963232f
#
_entry.id   afcb3562515da122a58a5c38b963232f
#
_cell.length_a   1.000
_cell.length_b   1.000
_cell.length_c   1.000
_cell.angle_alpha   90.00
_cell.angle_beta   90.00
_cell.angle_gamma   90.00
#
_symmetry.space_group_name_H-M   'P 1'
#
loop_
_entity.id
_entity.type
_entity.pdbx_description
1 polymer ?
#
loop_
_entity_poly.entity_id
_entity_poly.type
_entity_poly.pdbx_seq_one_letter_code
_entity_poly.pdbx_strand_id
1 'polypeptide(L)'
;CPGLNAVIRGVTNSLIKTVGARVTGIERGFMGMIERRSRPLDSEAVAGILNQGGTILGTHNFANPFSCNGVDVSDKVMEYVRELGLDALVAIGGDGTMSIANRFTPLGLPVVGVPKTIDNDLMHTERTFGFDSAVAIVAEALARLETTAR
;
A
#
# COMPACT_ATOMS: atom_id res chain seq x y z
N CYS A 1 -8.01 5.88 4.53
CA CYS A 1 -7.54 4.67 3.82
C CYS A 1 -7.81 3.42 4.67
N PRO A 2 -9.06 2.93 4.74
CA PRO A 2 -9.38 1.71 5.47
C PRO A 2 -8.56 0.53 4.95
N GLY A 3 -8.06 -0.32 5.86
CA GLY A 3 -7.34 -1.54 5.53
C GLY A 3 -5.83 -1.40 5.26
N LEU A 4 -5.29 -0.23 4.94
CA LEU A 4 -3.86 -0.08 4.63
C LEU A 4 -2.95 -0.47 5.79
N ASN A 5 -3.17 0.05 6.97
CA ASN A 5 -2.36 -0.28 8.13
C ASN A 5 -2.44 -1.76 8.52
N ALA A 6 -3.62 -2.38 8.38
CA ALA A 6 -3.79 -3.81 8.62
C ALA A 6 -2.94 -4.65 7.65
N VAL A 7 -2.93 -4.30 6.36
CA VAL A 7 -2.11 -4.96 5.35
C VAL A 7 -0.61 -4.73 5.62
N ILE A 8 -0.18 -3.49 5.87
CA ILE A 8 1.22 -3.16 6.20
C ILE A 8 1.69 -4.02 7.37
N ARG A 9 0.91 -4.08 8.45
CA ARG A 9 1.23 -4.90 9.62
C ARG A 9 1.30 -6.40 9.28
N GLY A 10 0.30 -6.91 8.56
CA GLY A 10 0.24 -8.33 8.17
C GLY A 10 1.43 -8.75 7.34
N VAL A 11 1.73 -7.99 6.28
CA VAL A 11 2.87 -8.23 5.38
C VAL A 11 4.19 -8.16 6.15
N THR A 12 4.41 -7.07 6.92
CA THR A 12 5.66 -6.89 7.68
C THR A 12 5.90 -8.03 8.65
N ASN A 13 4.92 -8.37 9.48
CA ASN A 13 5.08 -9.45 10.46
C ASN A 13 5.25 -10.82 9.81
N SER A 14 4.53 -11.10 8.71
CA SER A 14 4.65 -12.39 8.00
C SER A 14 6.04 -12.54 7.39
N LEU A 15 6.52 -11.53 6.68
CA LEU A 15 7.85 -11.57 6.05
C LEU A 15 8.97 -11.73 7.08
N ILE A 16 8.91 -10.98 8.19
CA ILE A 16 9.92 -11.08 9.25
C ILE A 16 9.88 -12.46 9.92
N LYS A 17 8.69 -12.91 10.34
CA LYS A 17 8.56 -14.13 11.17
C LYS A 17 8.68 -15.42 10.40
N THR A 18 8.22 -15.45 9.13
CA THR A 18 8.15 -16.68 8.33
C THR A 18 9.39 -16.86 7.48
N VAL A 19 9.93 -15.76 6.92
CA VAL A 19 11.05 -15.82 5.96
C VAL A 19 12.32 -15.16 6.50
N GLY A 20 12.27 -14.48 7.63
CA GLY A 20 13.42 -13.74 8.17
C GLY A 20 13.82 -12.53 7.32
N ALA A 21 12.90 -12.01 6.52
CA ALA A 21 13.18 -10.90 5.62
C ALA A 21 13.37 -9.57 6.36
N ARG A 22 14.20 -8.69 5.80
CA ARG A 22 14.20 -7.28 6.18
C ARG A 22 13.10 -6.56 5.39
N VAL A 23 12.30 -5.75 6.05
CA VAL A 23 11.20 -5.03 5.43
C VAL A 23 11.47 -3.54 5.43
N THR A 24 11.37 -2.92 4.26
CA THR A 24 11.51 -1.48 4.07
C THR A 24 10.18 -0.88 3.64
N GLY A 25 9.68 0.06 4.41
CA GLY A 25 8.48 0.82 4.06
C GLY A 25 8.83 2.02 3.19
N ILE A 26 8.26 2.09 2.00
CA ILE A 26 8.38 3.26 1.12
C ILE A 26 7.31 4.27 1.52
N GLU A 27 7.72 5.48 1.88
CA GLU A 27 6.81 6.53 2.31
C GLU A 27 6.11 7.19 1.13
N ARG A 28 4.83 7.54 1.29
CA ARG A 28 4.04 8.23 0.26
C ARG A 28 3.95 7.49 -1.07
N GLY A 29 3.98 6.14 -1.05
CA GLY A 29 3.82 5.31 -2.24
C GLY A 29 4.90 5.56 -3.29
N PHE A 30 4.54 5.61 -4.58
CA PHE A 30 5.51 5.81 -5.65
C PHE A 30 6.25 7.15 -5.61
N MET A 31 5.67 8.18 -4.94
CA MET A 31 6.41 9.42 -4.72
C MET A 31 7.66 9.19 -3.86
N GLY A 32 7.55 8.36 -2.84
CA GLY A 32 8.71 8.01 -2.02
C GLY A 32 9.79 7.23 -2.76
N MET A 33 9.43 6.44 -3.76
CA MET A 33 10.42 5.83 -4.66
C MET A 33 11.15 6.87 -5.51
N ILE A 34 10.43 7.90 -5.97
CA ILE A 34 11.01 9.01 -6.75
C ILE A 34 11.89 9.90 -5.87
N GLU A 35 11.41 10.25 -4.67
CA GLU A 35 12.08 11.15 -3.73
C GLU A 35 13.13 10.45 -2.84
N ARG A 36 13.29 9.13 -2.99
CA ARG A 36 14.19 8.29 -2.17
C ARG A 36 13.86 8.34 -0.68
N ARG A 37 12.57 8.21 -0.35
CA ARG A 37 12.06 8.24 1.02
C ARG A 37 11.60 6.86 1.45
N SER A 38 12.34 6.29 2.38
CA SER A 38 12.02 4.99 2.97
C SER A 38 12.46 4.92 4.42
N ARG A 39 11.91 3.95 5.14
CA ARG A 39 12.33 3.63 6.49
C ARG A 39 12.23 2.12 6.75
N PRO A 40 13.04 1.57 7.65
CA PRO A 40 12.88 0.17 8.04
C PRO A 40 11.53 -0.04 8.74
N LEU A 41 10.95 -1.21 8.52
CA LEU A 41 9.77 -1.68 9.24
C LEU A 41 10.13 -2.96 10.00
N ASP A 42 9.92 -2.91 11.30
CA ASP A 42 10.00 -4.07 12.19
C ASP A 42 8.66 -4.31 12.89
N SER A 43 8.60 -5.29 13.76
CA SER A 43 7.38 -5.62 14.48
C SER A 43 6.94 -4.53 15.45
N GLU A 44 7.87 -3.72 15.95
CA GLU A 44 7.57 -2.57 16.82
C GLU A 44 6.98 -1.42 16.03
N ALA A 45 7.58 -1.08 14.88
CA ALA A 45 7.08 -0.02 13.98
C ALA A 45 5.64 -0.26 13.50
N VAL A 46 5.19 -1.51 13.46
CA VAL A 46 3.82 -1.87 13.06
C VAL A 46 2.95 -2.32 14.24
N ALA A 47 3.42 -2.15 15.49
CA ALA A 47 2.63 -2.45 16.67
C ALA A 47 1.45 -1.46 16.79
N GLY A 48 0.28 -1.96 17.18
CA GLY A 48 -0.88 -1.12 17.49
C GLY A 48 -1.60 -0.49 16.28
N ILE A 49 -1.09 -0.63 15.05
CA ILE A 49 -1.68 0.05 13.87
C ILE A 49 -2.88 -0.68 13.25
N LEU A 50 -3.22 -1.89 13.72
CA LEU A 50 -4.27 -2.73 13.12
C LEU A 50 -5.61 -2.00 13.00
N ASN A 51 -6.00 -1.29 14.05
CA ASN A 51 -7.28 -0.58 14.14
C ASN A 51 -7.15 0.92 13.86
N GLN A 52 -5.98 1.38 13.40
CA GLN A 52 -5.77 2.78 13.04
C GLN A 52 -6.17 3.01 11.58
N GLY A 53 -7.00 4.00 11.34
CA GLY A 53 -7.30 4.48 9.99
C GLY A 53 -6.07 5.14 9.34
N GLY A 54 -6.16 5.37 8.02
CA GLY A 54 -5.07 5.96 7.27
C GLY A 54 -3.93 4.99 6.96
N THR A 55 -2.72 5.52 6.90
CA THR A 55 -1.50 4.73 6.67
C THR A 55 -0.30 5.35 7.37
N ILE A 56 0.48 4.53 8.08
CA ILE A 56 1.72 4.97 8.74
C ILE A 56 2.82 5.37 7.75
N LEU A 57 2.71 4.93 6.49
CA LEU A 57 3.65 5.27 5.42
C LEU A 57 3.22 6.49 4.61
N GLY A 58 1.99 6.98 4.81
CA GLY A 58 1.42 8.01 3.97
C GLY A 58 1.06 7.51 2.56
N THR A 59 0.48 8.39 1.77
CA THR A 59 0.06 8.08 0.39
C THR A 59 0.23 9.29 -0.51
N HIS A 60 0.28 9.04 -1.83
CA HIS A 60 0.29 10.08 -2.86
C HIS A 60 -0.43 9.56 -4.11
N ASN A 61 -1.47 10.26 -4.54
CA ASN A 61 -2.38 9.74 -5.58
C ASN A 61 -1.93 10.04 -7.02
N PHE A 62 -0.99 10.95 -7.22
CA PHE A 62 -0.59 11.41 -8.57
C PHE A 62 0.83 11.00 -8.96
N ALA A 63 1.54 10.26 -8.10
CA ALA A 63 2.89 9.85 -8.40
C ALA A 63 2.90 8.68 -9.40
N ASN A 64 3.45 8.91 -10.55
CA ASN A 64 3.70 7.88 -11.55
C ASN A 64 5.16 7.96 -12.01
N PRO A 65 6.02 6.99 -11.64
CA PRO A 65 7.44 6.98 -12.04
C PRO A 65 7.67 6.98 -13.55
N PHE A 66 6.73 6.44 -14.31
CA PHE A 66 6.79 6.39 -15.77
C PHE A 66 6.24 7.65 -16.47
N SER A 67 5.75 8.62 -15.72
CA SER A 67 5.26 9.92 -16.21
C SER A 67 5.21 10.93 -15.08
N CYS A 68 6.36 11.19 -14.46
CA CYS A 68 6.47 12.20 -13.42
C CYS A 68 6.64 13.58 -14.08
N ASN A 69 5.60 14.43 -14.00
CA ASN A 69 5.55 15.72 -14.72
C ASN A 69 5.86 15.58 -16.23
N GLY A 70 5.39 14.49 -16.85
CA GLY A 70 5.62 14.21 -18.27
C GLY A 70 6.97 13.57 -18.59
N VAL A 71 7.80 13.29 -17.59
CA VAL A 71 9.11 12.65 -17.74
C VAL A 71 9.10 11.26 -17.11
N ASP A 72 9.63 10.27 -17.83
CA ASP A 72 9.88 8.93 -17.29
C ASP A 72 11.12 8.97 -16.38
N VAL A 73 10.93 8.61 -15.12
CA VAL A 73 11.97 8.54 -14.09
C VAL A 73 12.12 7.13 -13.52
N SER A 74 11.57 6.13 -14.20
CA SER A 74 11.58 4.73 -13.75
C SER A 74 13.00 4.19 -13.56
N ASP A 75 13.96 4.61 -14.40
CA ASP A 75 15.36 4.22 -14.24
C ASP A 75 15.96 4.69 -12.90
N LYS A 76 15.65 5.91 -12.47
CA LYS A 76 16.07 6.44 -11.16
C LYS A 76 15.45 5.68 -10.00
N VAL A 77 14.19 5.26 -10.17
CA VAL A 77 13.51 4.41 -9.20
C VAL A 77 14.16 3.04 -9.11
N MET A 78 14.50 2.43 -10.25
CA MET A 78 15.22 1.15 -10.28
C MET A 78 16.65 1.24 -9.73
N GLU A 79 17.30 2.37 -9.88
CA GLU A 79 18.58 2.64 -9.20
C GLU A 79 18.41 2.64 -7.68
N TYR A 80 17.39 3.34 -7.17
CA TYR A 80 17.09 3.36 -5.75
C TYR A 80 16.68 1.98 -5.19
N VAL A 81 15.92 1.19 -5.95
CA VAL A 81 15.62 -0.22 -5.62
C VAL A 81 16.89 -1.03 -5.43
N ARG A 82 17.87 -0.90 -6.33
CA ARG A 82 19.17 -1.58 -6.24
C ARG A 82 19.99 -1.11 -5.05
N GLU A 83 20.03 0.19 -4.78
CA GLU A 83 20.74 0.77 -3.63
C GLU A 83 20.18 0.25 -2.28
N LEU A 84 18.86 0.13 -2.18
CA LEU A 84 18.21 -0.46 -1.00
C LEU A 84 18.37 -1.98 -0.91
N GLY A 85 18.81 -2.63 -1.98
CA GLY A 85 18.92 -4.09 -2.08
C GLY A 85 17.56 -4.78 -1.94
N LEU A 86 16.53 -4.26 -2.61
CA LEU A 86 15.20 -4.84 -2.57
C LEU A 86 15.10 -6.03 -3.51
N ASP A 87 14.70 -7.18 -2.99
CA ASP A 87 14.45 -8.41 -3.76
C ASP A 87 13.06 -8.41 -4.41
N ALA A 88 12.09 -7.75 -3.81
CA ALA A 88 10.72 -7.66 -4.31
C ALA A 88 10.00 -6.42 -3.77
N LEU A 89 8.92 -6.03 -4.44
CA LEU A 89 8.01 -4.95 -4.04
C LEU A 89 6.63 -5.51 -3.71
N VAL A 90 6.10 -5.18 -2.54
CA VAL A 90 4.68 -5.38 -2.22
C VAL A 90 3.95 -4.05 -2.44
N ALA A 91 3.11 -4.01 -3.47
CA ALA A 91 2.33 -2.84 -3.83
C ALA A 91 0.90 -2.97 -3.29
N ILE A 92 0.48 -2.03 -2.43
CA ILE A 92 -0.83 -2.07 -1.76
C ILE A 92 -1.67 -0.92 -2.31
N GLY A 93 -2.75 -1.21 -3.02
CA GLY A 93 -3.60 -0.16 -3.57
C GLY A 93 -4.68 -0.66 -4.53
N GLY A 94 -5.28 0.27 -5.24
CA GLY A 94 -6.28 0.02 -6.26
C GLY A 94 -5.68 -0.19 -7.64
N ASP A 95 -6.54 -0.16 -8.66
CA ASP A 95 -6.20 -0.44 -10.06
C ASP A 95 -5.01 0.40 -10.58
N GLY A 96 -5.01 1.70 -10.34
CA GLY A 96 -3.90 2.57 -10.73
C GLY A 96 -2.56 2.18 -10.11
N THR A 97 -2.56 1.77 -8.83
CA THR A 97 -1.35 1.29 -8.15
C THR A 97 -0.87 -0.02 -8.77
N MET A 98 -1.79 -0.97 -9.03
CA MET A 98 -1.46 -2.26 -9.65
C MET A 98 -0.89 -2.07 -11.06
N SER A 99 -1.52 -1.20 -11.85
CA SER A 99 -1.08 -0.89 -13.22
C SER A 99 0.33 -0.32 -13.26
N ILE A 100 0.66 0.63 -12.38
CA ILE A 100 2.02 1.20 -12.27
C ILE A 100 2.99 0.14 -11.77
N ALA A 101 2.64 -0.60 -10.72
CA ALA A 101 3.49 -1.61 -10.11
C ALA A 101 3.88 -2.71 -11.09
N ASN A 102 2.93 -3.18 -11.90
CA ASN A 102 3.17 -4.21 -12.91
C ASN A 102 4.22 -3.80 -13.96
N ARG A 103 4.38 -2.52 -14.23
CA ARG A 103 5.38 -2.00 -15.18
C ARG A 103 6.82 -2.18 -14.69
N PHE A 104 7.05 -2.40 -13.40
CA PHE A 104 8.38 -2.69 -12.86
C PHE A 104 8.82 -4.14 -13.06
N THR A 105 7.87 -5.06 -13.25
CA THR A 105 8.18 -6.48 -13.44
C THR A 105 9.11 -6.74 -14.63
N PRO A 106 8.86 -6.19 -15.83
CA PRO A 106 9.79 -6.37 -16.97
C PRO A 106 11.13 -5.65 -16.76
N LEU A 107 11.23 -4.72 -15.81
CA LEU A 107 12.50 -4.07 -15.45
C LEU A 107 13.32 -4.89 -14.43
N GLY A 108 12.83 -6.07 -14.04
CA GLY A 108 13.54 -7.00 -13.16
C GLY A 108 13.22 -6.84 -11.67
N LEU A 109 12.18 -6.10 -11.29
CA LEU A 109 11.69 -6.03 -9.92
C LEU A 109 10.44 -6.91 -9.77
N PRO A 110 10.51 -8.05 -9.05
CA PRO A 110 9.33 -8.85 -8.73
C PRO A 110 8.33 -8.04 -7.92
N VAL A 111 7.05 -8.09 -8.31
CA VAL A 111 5.99 -7.33 -7.66
C VAL A 111 4.87 -8.26 -7.19
N VAL A 112 4.43 -8.08 -5.95
CA VAL A 112 3.23 -8.69 -5.40
C VAL A 112 2.20 -7.59 -5.15
N GLY A 113 1.06 -7.65 -5.84
CA GLY A 113 -0.04 -6.72 -5.65
C GLY A 113 -0.97 -7.16 -4.51
N VAL A 114 -1.33 -6.22 -3.63
CA VAL A 114 -2.36 -6.44 -2.61
C VAL A 114 -3.53 -5.50 -2.90
N PRO A 115 -4.71 -6.04 -3.27
CA PRO A 115 -5.85 -5.25 -3.70
C PRO A 115 -6.46 -4.50 -2.51
N LYS A 116 -6.33 -3.18 -2.48
CA LYS A 116 -6.89 -2.30 -1.46
C LYS A 116 -7.69 -1.17 -2.12
N THR A 117 -8.99 -1.22 -1.95
CA THR A 117 -9.94 -0.16 -2.31
C THR A 117 -11.19 -0.30 -1.45
N ILE A 118 -11.96 0.78 -1.28
CA ILE A 118 -13.27 0.73 -0.61
C ILE A 118 -14.41 0.40 -1.59
N ASP A 119 -14.13 0.42 -2.90
CA ASP A 119 -15.15 0.30 -3.95
C ASP A 119 -15.41 -1.17 -4.33
N ASN A 120 -14.52 -2.09 -3.95
CA ASN A 120 -14.55 -3.52 -4.27
C ASN A 120 -14.70 -3.81 -5.78
N ASP A 121 -14.03 -3.01 -6.60
CA ASP A 121 -14.19 -2.94 -8.06
C ASP A 121 -12.98 -3.46 -8.84
N LEU A 122 -12.04 -4.15 -8.19
CA LEU A 122 -10.87 -4.72 -8.86
C LEU A 122 -11.23 -6.05 -9.54
N MET A 123 -10.92 -6.15 -10.84
CA MET A 123 -11.13 -7.38 -11.60
C MET A 123 -10.36 -8.55 -10.99
N HIS A 124 -10.94 -9.76 -11.08
CA HIS A 124 -10.38 -11.01 -10.55
C HIS A 124 -10.14 -11.01 -9.03
N THR A 125 -10.80 -10.11 -8.30
CA THR A 125 -10.72 -10.02 -6.85
C THR A 125 -12.14 -10.14 -6.28
N GLU A 126 -12.39 -11.14 -5.45
CA GLU A 126 -13.71 -11.32 -4.80
C GLU A 126 -13.97 -10.20 -3.78
N ARG A 127 -12.93 -9.83 -3.03
CA ARG A 127 -13.03 -8.84 -1.97
C ARG A 127 -11.72 -8.09 -1.78
N THR A 128 -11.81 -6.76 -1.75
CA THR A 128 -10.67 -5.88 -1.56
C THR A 128 -10.48 -5.49 -0.11
N PHE A 129 -9.23 -5.33 0.33
CA PHE A 129 -8.93 -4.77 1.65
C PHE A 129 -9.46 -3.33 1.74
N GLY A 130 -10.22 -3.06 2.79
CA GLY A 130 -10.83 -1.74 3.02
C GLY A 130 -12.31 -1.66 2.72
N PHE A 131 -12.88 -2.52 1.86
CA PHE A 131 -14.31 -2.53 1.55
C PHE A 131 -15.16 -2.82 2.80
N ASP A 132 -14.95 -3.97 3.46
CA ASP A 132 -15.71 -4.34 4.66
C ASP A 132 -15.52 -3.33 5.80
N SER A 133 -14.31 -2.76 5.93
CA SER A 133 -14.03 -1.73 6.92
C SER A 133 -14.85 -0.46 6.64
N ALA A 134 -14.97 -0.06 5.39
CA ALA A 134 -15.79 1.09 4.99
C ALA A 134 -17.27 0.81 5.25
N VAL A 135 -17.76 -0.36 4.88
CA VAL A 135 -19.16 -0.79 5.11
C VAL A 135 -19.48 -0.78 6.61
N ALA A 136 -18.62 -1.34 7.45
CA ALA A 136 -18.81 -1.38 8.89
C ALA A 136 -18.89 0.03 9.51
N ILE A 137 -18.02 0.95 9.10
CA ILE A 137 -18.04 2.34 9.58
C ILE A 137 -19.33 3.05 9.18
N VAL A 138 -19.77 2.87 7.93
CA VAL A 138 -21.03 3.46 7.44
C VAL A 138 -22.24 2.89 8.19
N ALA A 139 -22.29 1.57 8.36
CA ALA A 139 -23.37 0.92 9.09
C ALA A 139 -23.47 1.40 10.55
N GLU A 140 -22.33 1.53 11.24
CA GLU A 140 -22.28 2.07 12.59
C GLU A 140 -22.75 3.54 12.64
N ALA A 141 -22.32 4.38 11.71
CA ALA A 141 -22.75 5.76 11.62
C ALA A 141 -24.25 5.90 11.40
N LEU A 142 -24.82 5.10 10.49
CA LEU A 142 -26.25 5.06 10.23
C LEU A 142 -27.05 4.60 11.46
N ALA A 143 -26.60 3.54 12.14
CA ALA A 143 -27.26 3.06 13.35
C ALA A 143 -27.31 4.12 14.46
N ARG A 144 -26.26 4.93 14.60
CA ARG A 144 -26.22 6.04 15.56
C ARG A 144 -27.21 7.18 15.20
N LEU A 145 -27.42 7.41 13.92
CA LEU A 145 -28.36 8.44 13.44
C LEU A 145 -29.81 8.01 13.49
N GLU A 146 -30.11 6.71 13.41
CA GLU A 146 -31.48 6.18 13.36
C GLU A 146 -32.33 6.63 14.56
N THR A 147 -31.73 6.65 15.76
CA THR A 147 -32.43 7.08 16.99
C THR A 147 -32.76 8.57 17.00
N THR A 148 -32.07 9.38 16.23
CA THR A 148 -32.28 10.83 16.14
C THR A 148 -33.21 11.19 14.98
N ALA A 149 -33.33 10.32 13.97
CA ALA A 149 -34.14 10.55 12.76
C ALA A 149 -35.61 10.10 12.94
N ARG A 150 -35.97 9.48 14.06
CA ARG A 150 -37.34 9.15 14.48
C ARG A 150 -37.89 10.28 15.37
#